data_ff371491a7e4dc3f4a95146c306a5820
#
_entry.id   ff371491a7e4dc3f4a95146c306a5820
#
_cell.length_a   1.000
_cell.length_b   1.000
_cell.length_c   1.000
_cell.angle_alpha   90.00
_cell.angle_beta   90.00
_cell.angle_gamma   90.00
#
_symmetry.space_group_name_H-M   'P 1'
#
loop_
_entity.id
_entity.type
_entity.pdbx_description
1 polymer ?
#
loop_
_entity_poly.entity_id
_entity_poly.type
_entity_poly.pdbx_seq_one_letter_code
_entity_poly.pdbx_strand_id
1 'polypeptide(L)'
;MPFSAPPGTDPERHTQRLPRRIHRLRTLGMGLAALPTGMVLLENQAGAGHWLFLFFTTVLWPQLALWLALRHPEPFRGEIRNLLVDSILAGMWVPLMAFNLLPSVMLVTLTTVDKISTGIDRLWYWSLPLMAAGALAVGVSTGFEMQPMTSMAVMVACLPMLMIHSIAVSQASYRLVRKVKRQNRQLDELSRRDTLTALDSRRHWQE
;
A
#
# COMPACT_ATOMS: atom_id res chain seq x y z
N MET A 1 22.80 -15.45 -6.61
CA MET A 1 23.88 -14.71 -5.92
C MET A 1 23.26 -13.89 -4.81
N PRO A 2 23.66 -14.02 -3.54
CA PRO A 2 23.12 -13.21 -2.46
C PRO A 2 23.71 -11.79 -2.57
N PHE A 3 22.84 -10.80 -2.64
CA PHE A 3 23.22 -9.39 -2.56
C PHE A 3 23.83 -9.14 -1.18
N SER A 4 25.16 -8.99 -1.12
CA SER A 4 25.87 -8.56 0.07
C SER A 4 25.57 -7.09 0.32
N ALA A 5 25.09 -6.78 1.52
CA ALA A 5 24.87 -5.41 1.94
C ALA A 5 26.23 -4.66 2.01
N PRO A 6 26.26 -3.36 1.66
CA PRO A 6 27.50 -2.58 1.78
C PRO A 6 27.98 -2.54 3.22
N PRO A 7 29.32 -2.64 3.43
CA PRO A 7 29.90 -2.64 4.77
C PRO A 7 29.62 -1.31 5.49
N GLY A 8 29.04 -1.39 6.70
CA GLY A 8 28.81 -0.23 7.57
C GLY A 8 27.35 0.12 7.86
N THR A 9 26.37 -0.59 7.27
CA THR A 9 24.95 -0.40 7.62
C THR A 9 24.47 -1.60 8.44
N ASP A 10 23.98 -1.34 9.67
CA ASP A 10 23.32 -2.33 10.52
C ASP A 10 22.22 -3.05 9.69
N PRO A 11 22.38 -4.35 9.36
CA PRO A 11 21.41 -5.06 8.51
C PRO A 11 20.01 -5.09 9.14
N GLU A 12 19.92 -5.11 10.47
CA GLU A 12 18.66 -5.08 11.22
C GLU A 12 17.89 -3.76 11.03
N ARG A 13 18.58 -2.63 11.00
CA ARG A 13 17.95 -1.32 10.79
C ARG A 13 17.36 -1.16 9.38
N HIS A 14 17.98 -1.80 8.38
CA HIS A 14 17.48 -1.74 6.99
C HIS A 14 16.22 -2.58 6.80
N THR A 15 16.19 -3.77 7.39
CA THR A 15 15.08 -4.73 7.29
C THR A 15 13.82 -4.20 8.01
N GLN A 16 13.97 -3.45 9.11
CA GLN A 16 12.84 -2.87 9.86
C GLN A 16 12.30 -1.56 9.27
N ARG A 17 13.02 -0.92 8.35
CA ARG A 17 12.58 0.37 7.75
C ARG A 17 11.34 0.22 6.87
N LEU A 18 11.20 -0.89 6.15
CA LEU A 18 10.07 -1.12 5.24
C LEU A 18 8.74 -1.24 6.01
N PRO A 19 8.59 -2.12 7.02
CA PRO A 19 7.33 -2.24 7.78
C PRO A 19 6.88 -0.92 8.41
N ARG A 20 7.80 -0.15 9.00
CA ARG A 20 7.49 1.14 9.61
C ARG A 20 7.05 2.20 8.60
N ARG A 21 7.62 2.17 7.39
CA ARG A 21 7.22 3.08 6.31
C ARG A 21 5.83 2.73 5.79
N ILE A 22 5.58 1.45 5.53
CA ILE A 22 4.29 0.96 5.04
C ILE A 22 3.22 1.18 6.10
N HIS A 23 3.51 0.95 7.39
CA HIS A 23 2.57 1.19 8.48
C HIS A 23 1.99 2.62 8.46
N ARG A 24 2.80 3.65 8.26
CA ARG A 24 2.32 5.03 8.18
C ARG A 24 1.36 5.24 7.01
N LEU A 25 1.69 4.70 5.85
CA LEU A 25 0.83 4.80 4.65
C LEU A 25 -0.45 3.99 4.82
N ARG A 26 -0.35 2.77 5.39
CA ARG A 26 -1.50 1.91 5.71
C ARG A 26 -2.45 2.61 6.68
N THR A 27 -1.94 3.16 7.78
CA THR A 27 -2.76 3.87 8.78
C THR A 27 -3.46 5.09 8.15
N LEU A 28 -2.75 5.85 7.33
CA LEU A 28 -3.34 6.98 6.62
C LEU A 28 -4.41 6.52 5.63
N GLY A 29 -4.09 5.55 4.77
CA GLY A 29 -5.01 5.06 3.74
C GLY A 29 -6.28 4.43 4.32
N MET A 30 -6.13 3.53 5.31
CA MET A 30 -7.27 2.89 5.98
C MET A 30 -8.07 3.87 6.83
N GLY A 31 -7.41 4.83 7.49
CA GLY A 31 -8.09 5.89 8.22
C GLY A 31 -8.92 6.80 7.31
N LEU A 32 -8.39 7.17 6.15
CA LEU A 32 -9.14 7.95 5.15
C LEU A 32 -10.29 7.15 4.52
N ALA A 33 -10.09 5.85 4.29
CA ALA A 33 -11.14 4.97 3.80
C ALA A 33 -12.32 4.83 4.77
N ALA A 34 -12.11 5.07 6.08
CA ALA A 34 -13.17 5.06 7.07
C ALA A 34 -14.25 6.11 6.79
N LEU A 35 -13.91 7.24 6.15
CA LEU A 35 -14.86 8.32 5.88
C LEU A 35 -15.97 7.89 4.89
N PRO A 36 -15.64 7.49 3.64
CA PRO A 36 -16.67 7.06 2.70
C PRO A 36 -17.34 5.76 3.15
N THR A 37 -16.59 4.80 3.70
CA THR A 37 -17.17 3.54 4.19
C THR A 37 -18.14 3.79 5.33
N GLY A 38 -17.76 4.60 6.33
CA GLY A 38 -18.61 4.96 7.43
C GLY A 38 -19.87 5.71 7.00
N MET A 39 -19.77 6.58 5.97
CA MET A 39 -20.93 7.27 5.41
C MET A 39 -21.92 6.30 4.75
N VAL A 40 -21.43 5.34 3.99
CA VAL A 40 -22.28 4.26 3.40
C VAL A 40 -22.94 3.44 4.52
N LEU A 41 -22.21 3.08 5.57
CA LEU A 41 -22.77 2.35 6.72
C LEU A 41 -23.86 3.13 7.44
N LEU A 42 -23.72 4.46 7.56
CA LEU A 42 -24.75 5.33 8.15
C LEU A 42 -26.01 5.34 7.28
N GLU A 43 -25.87 5.52 5.97
CA GLU A 43 -27.01 5.54 5.05
C GLU A 43 -27.75 4.21 5.01
N ASN A 44 -27.00 3.10 5.03
CA ASN A 44 -27.56 1.75 5.02
C ASN A 44 -28.05 1.30 6.41
N GLN A 45 -27.98 2.17 7.45
CA GLN A 45 -28.33 1.83 8.83
C GLN A 45 -27.69 0.51 9.30
N ALA A 46 -26.41 0.33 8.95
CA ALA A 46 -25.69 -0.90 9.17
C ALA A 46 -25.59 -1.27 10.66
N GLY A 47 -25.73 -2.56 10.95
CA GLY A 47 -25.67 -3.07 12.32
C GLY A 47 -24.28 -2.96 12.94
N ALA A 48 -24.22 -3.13 14.27
CA ALA A 48 -23.01 -2.98 15.09
C ALA A 48 -21.79 -3.82 14.56
N GLY A 49 -22.02 -4.97 13.95
CA GLY A 49 -20.98 -5.81 13.38
C GLY A 49 -20.16 -5.10 12.28
N HIS A 50 -20.81 -4.31 11.41
CA HIS A 50 -20.14 -3.54 10.38
C HIS A 50 -19.26 -2.43 10.97
N TRP A 51 -19.74 -1.76 12.02
CA TRP A 51 -18.99 -0.72 12.72
C TRP A 51 -17.78 -1.28 13.47
N LEU A 52 -17.94 -2.43 14.11
CA LEU A 52 -16.82 -3.15 14.76
C LEU A 52 -15.77 -3.57 13.73
N PHE A 53 -16.21 -4.06 12.57
CA PHE A 53 -15.29 -4.42 11.48
C PHE A 53 -14.61 -3.18 10.88
N LEU A 54 -15.31 -2.03 10.77
CA LEU A 54 -14.70 -0.77 10.37
C LEU A 54 -13.61 -0.34 11.36
N PHE A 55 -13.92 -0.36 12.66
CA PHE A 55 -12.95 -0.04 13.70
C PHE A 55 -11.75 -0.99 13.67
N PHE A 56 -12.00 -2.29 13.51
CA PHE A 56 -10.93 -3.28 13.39
C PHE A 56 -10.02 -2.96 12.20
N THR A 57 -10.57 -2.78 11.01
CA THR A 57 -9.76 -2.60 9.79
C THR A 57 -9.03 -1.26 9.74
N THR A 58 -9.59 -0.21 10.32
CA THR A 58 -9.01 1.15 10.25
C THR A 58 -8.07 1.48 11.40
N VAL A 59 -8.31 0.91 12.60
CA VAL A 59 -7.55 1.24 13.81
C VAL A 59 -6.69 0.07 14.28
N LEU A 60 -7.27 -1.11 14.47
CA LEU A 60 -6.57 -2.24 15.07
C LEU A 60 -5.65 -2.96 14.07
N TRP A 61 -6.14 -3.20 12.86
CA TRP A 61 -5.38 -3.94 11.87
C TRP A 61 -4.03 -3.29 11.50
N PRO A 62 -3.90 -1.97 11.25
CA PRO A 62 -2.60 -1.36 10.98
C PRO A 62 -1.56 -1.61 12.08
N GLN A 63 -1.98 -1.57 13.35
CA GLN A 63 -1.10 -1.83 14.50
C GLN A 63 -0.71 -3.31 14.56
N LEU A 64 -1.69 -4.20 14.39
CA LEU A 64 -1.47 -5.64 14.37
C LEU A 64 -0.54 -6.06 13.24
N ALA A 65 -0.74 -5.52 12.03
CA ALA A 65 0.10 -5.78 10.87
C ALA A 65 1.56 -5.37 11.12
N LEU A 66 1.80 -4.20 11.72
CA LEU A 66 3.14 -3.78 12.10
C LEU A 66 3.77 -4.75 13.11
N TRP A 67 3.01 -5.10 14.14
CA TRP A 67 3.48 -6.03 15.17
C TRP A 67 3.82 -7.42 14.60
N LEU A 68 2.97 -7.96 13.72
CA LEU A 68 3.19 -9.23 13.02
C LEU A 68 4.44 -9.17 12.14
N ALA A 69 4.61 -8.08 11.36
CA ALA A 69 5.79 -7.92 10.50
C ALA A 69 7.08 -7.86 11.30
N LEU A 70 7.10 -7.12 12.44
CA LEU A 70 8.29 -6.98 13.28
C LEU A 70 8.65 -8.26 14.05
N ARG A 71 7.68 -9.13 14.33
CA ARG A 71 7.91 -10.45 14.98
C ARG A 71 8.26 -11.57 14.00
N HIS A 72 8.06 -11.34 12.71
CA HIS A 72 8.40 -12.36 11.71
C HIS A 72 9.93 -12.51 11.59
N PRO A 73 10.49 -13.73 11.47
CA PRO A 73 11.93 -13.95 11.29
C PRO A 73 12.52 -13.13 10.13
N GLU A 74 11.74 -12.96 9.06
CA GLU A 74 12.05 -12.07 7.94
C GLU A 74 10.99 -10.96 7.85
N PRO A 75 11.20 -9.77 8.43
CA PRO A 75 10.21 -8.69 8.48
C PRO A 75 9.69 -8.27 7.11
N PHE A 76 10.52 -8.36 6.08
CA PHE A 76 10.14 -8.08 4.70
C PHE A 76 9.05 -9.05 4.18
N ARG A 77 9.22 -10.36 4.39
CA ARG A 77 8.21 -11.36 4.00
C ARG A 77 6.94 -11.25 4.83
N GLY A 78 7.09 -10.95 6.12
CA GLY A 78 5.96 -10.65 7.00
C GLY A 78 5.12 -9.50 6.47
N GLU A 79 5.76 -8.42 6.01
CA GLU A 79 5.07 -7.27 5.44
C GLU A 79 4.38 -7.58 4.11
N ILE A 80 4.98 -8.40 3.24
CA ILE A 80 4.31 -8.86 1.99
C ILE A 80 3.02 -9.60 2.32
N ARG A 81 3.03 -10.50 3.30
CA ARG A 81 1.80 -11.21 3.74
C ARG A 81 0.74 -10.22 4.23
N ASN A 82 1.12 -9.25 5.06
CA ASN A 82 0.19 -8.22 5.53
C ASN A 82 -0.41 -7.41 4.37
N LEU A 83 0.40 -7.05 3.38
CA LEU A 83 -0.08 -6.35 2.18
C LEU A 83 -1.09 -7.17 1.36
N LEU A 84 -0.95 -8.50 1.34
CA LEU A 84 -1.94 -9.39 0.71
C LEU A 84 -3.22 -9.49 1.55
N VAL A 85 -3.10 -9.53 2.89
CA VAL A 85 -4.28 -9.48 3.79
C VAL A 85 -5.02 -8.14 3.65
N ASP A 86 -4.30 -7.01 3.51
CA ASP A 86 -4.92 -5.70 3.21
C ASP A 86 -5.82 -5.77 1.98
N SER A 87 -5.42 -6.55 0.97
CA SER A 87 -6.22 -6.72 -0.26
C SER A 87 -7.49 -7.53 -0.01
N ILE A 88 -7.41 -8.58 0.79
CA ILE A 88 -8.60 -9.36 1.20
C ILE A 88 -9.57 -8.46 1.97
N LEU A 89 -9.08 -7.71 2.95
CA LEU A 89 -9.90 -6.78 3.74
C LEU A 89 -10.56 -5.72 2.87
N ALA A 90 -9.82 -5.14 1.91
CA ALA A 90 -10.38 -4.20 0.95
C ALA A 90 -11.48 -4.83 0.08
N GLY A 91 -11.27 -6.07 -0.37
CA GLY A 91 -12.28 -6.83 -1.11
C GLY A 91 -13.55 -7.07 -0.29
N MET A 92 -13.41 -7.43 0.99
CA MET A 92 -14.56 -7.67 1.89
C MET A 92 -15.45 -6.43 2.05
N TRP A 93 -14.88 -5.24 1.99
CA TRP A 93 -15.65 -3.99 2.12
C TRP A 93 -16.56 -3.72 0.94
N VAL A 94 -16.26 -4.21 -0.27
CA VAL A 94 -17.09 -3.97 -1.46
C VAL A 94 -18.54 -4.45 -1.26
N PRO A 95 -18.80 -5.74 -0.92
CA PRO A 95 -20.17 -6.21 -0.66
C PRO A 95 -20.74 -5.65 0.66
N LEU A 96 -19.92 -5.37 1.69
CA LEU A 96 -20.40 -4.74 2.93
C LEU A 96 -20.91 -3.31 2.71
N MET A 97 -20.44 -2.63 1.66
CA MET A 97 -20.97 -1.34 1.20
C MET A 97 -22.08 -1.50 0.15
N ALA A 98 -22.69 -2.70 0.04
CA ALA A 98 -23.70 -3.00 -0.95
C ALA A 98 -23.30 -2.63 -2.40
N PHE A 99 -22.00 -2.82 -2.73
CA PHE A 99 -21.42 -2.45 -4.03
C PHE A 99 -21.62 -0.97 -4.40
N ASN A 100 -21.69 -0.07 -3.43
CA ASN A 100 -21.77 1.36 -3.68
C ASN A 100 -20.60 1.76 -4.62
N LEU A 101 -20.93 2.32 -5.78
CA LEU A 101 -20.01 2.36 -6.93
C LEU A 101 -18.73 3.14 -6.63
N LEU A 102 -18.85 4.41 -6.19
CA LEU A 102 -17.70 5.29 -6.05
C LEU A 102 -16.72 4.82 -4.96
N PRO A 103 -17.13 4.57 -3.70
CA PRO A 103 -16.22 4.12 -2.66
C PRO A 103 -15.63 2.73 -2.97
N SER A 104 -16.38 1.83 -3.62
CA SER A 104 -15.87 0.51 -4.00
C SER A 104 -14.78 0.62 -5.07
N VAL A 105 -15.00 1.39 -6.13
CA VAL A 105 -13.99 1.61 -7.19
C VAL A 105 -12.76 2.32 -6.61
N MET A 106 -12.94 3.33 -5.77
CA MET A 106 -11.83 4.01 -5.10
C MET A 106 -11.02 3.05 -4.24
N LEU A 107 -11.68 2.24 -3.42
CA LEU A 107 -10.99 1.29 -2.52
C LEU A 107 -10.16 0.28 -3.31
N VAL A 108 -10.72 -0.30 -4.37
CA VAL A 108 -10.02 -1.25 -5.26
C VAL A 108 -8.83 -0.56 -5.95
N THR A 109 -9.06 0.61 -6.53
CA THR A 109 -8.02 1.34 -7.28
C THR A 109 -6.88 1.77 -6.36
N LEU A 110 -7.19 2.43 -5.23
CA LEU A 110 -6.17 2.94 -4.33
C LEU A 110 -5.38 1.82 -3.66
N THR A 111 -6.05 0.71 -3.27
CA THR A 111 -5.36 -0.48 -2.76
C THR A 111 -4.40 -1.08 -3.79
N THR A 112 -4.78 -1.09 -5.07
CA THR A 112 -3.92 -1.57 -6.16
C THR A 112 -2.74 -0.62 -6.39
N VAL A 113 -2.98 0.69 -6.43
CA VAL A 113 -1.93 1.72 -6.57
C VAL A 113 -0.93 1.64 -5.42
N ASP A 114 -1.39 1.41 -4.19
CA ASP A 114 -0.51 1.20 -3.04
C ASP A 114 0.45 0.03 -3.25
N LYS A 115 -0.03 -1.10 -3.78
CA LYS A 115 0.82 -2.27 -4.06
C LYS A 115 1.85 -1.96 -5.14
N ILE A 116 1.47 -1.24 -6.19
CA ILE A 116 2.39 -0.79 -7.25
C ILE A 116 3.45 0.15 -6.66
N SER A 117 3.06 1.09 -5.81
CA SER A 117 3.95 2.09 -5.20
C SER A 117 4.98 1.50 -4.22
N THR A 118 4.79 0.27 -3.74
CA THR A 118 5.79 -0.43 -2.92
C THR A 118 7.04 -0.78 -3.71
N GLY A 119 6.95 -0.89 -5.04
CA GLY A 119 8.03 -1.32 -5.93
C GLY A 119 8.35 -2.82 -5.81
N ILE A 120 7.47 -3.62 -5.20
CA ILE A 120 7.63 -5.08 -5.11
C ILE A 120 7.04 -5.70 -6.38
N ASP A 121 7.89 -6.46 -7.10
CA ASP A 121 7.50 -7.08 -8.36
C ASP A 121 6.29 -8.00 -8.19
N ARG A 122 5.34 -7.89 -9.12
CA ARG A 122 4.11 -8.70 -9.21
C ARG A 122 3.20 -8.71 -7.98
N LEU A 123 3.46 -7.90 -6.94
CA LEU A 123 2.61 -7.87 -5.74
C LEU A 123 1.17 -7.46 -6.07
N TRP A 124 0.99 -6.44 -6.93
CA TRP A 124 -0.33 -5.96 -7.36
C TRP A 124 -1.11 -7.04 -8.11
N TYR A 125 -0.42 -7.91 -8.87
CA TYR A 125 -1.05 -9.00 -9.62
C TYR A 125 -1.67 -10.06 -8.69
N TRP A 126 -0.98 -10.42 -7.59
CA TRP A 126 -1.51 -11.32 -6.57
C TRP A 126 -2.55 -10.65 -5.67
N SER A 127 -2.53 -9.34 -5.57
CA SER A 127 -3.50 -8.56 -4.79
C SER A 127 -4.92 -8.65 -5.37
N LEU A 128 -5.07 -8.62 -6.69
CA LEU A 128 -6.39 -8.62 -7.36
C LEU A 128 -7.20 -9.89 -7.08
N PRO A 129 -6.69 -11.13 -7.28
CA PRO A 129 -7.47 -12.33 -6.97
C PRO A 129 -7.79 -12.46 -5.48
N LEU A 130 -6.91 -12.01 -4.59
CA LEU A 130 -7.20 -12.02 -3.15
C LEU A 130 -8.29 -11.01 -2.78
N MET A 131 -8.30 -9.85 -3.42
CA MET A 131 -9.38 -8.86 -3.26
C MET A 131 -10.71 -9.43 -3.76
N ALA A 132 -10.71 -10.09 -4.93
CA ALA A 132 -11.88 -10.77 -5.46
C ALA A 132 -12.35 -11.89 -4.53
N ALA A 133 -11.43 -12.68 -3.95
CA ALA A 133 -11.77 -13.73 -2.99
C ALA A 133 -12.42 -13.15 -1.72
N GLY A 134 -11.91 -12.03 -1.19
CA GLY A 134 -12.53 -11.32 -0.06
C GLY A 134 -13.94 -10.83 -0.39
N ALA A 135 -14.12 -10.23 -1.57
CA ALA A 135 -15.42 -9.78 -2.03
C ALA A 135 -16.42 -10.94 -2.22
N LEU A 136 -15.98 -12.06 -2.81
CA LEU A 136 -16.81 -13.24 -2.98
C LEU A 136 -17.21 -13.87 -1.64
N ALA A 137 -16.25 -14.02 -0.71
CA ALA A 137 -16.52 -14.63 0.58
C ALA A 137 -17.62 -13.89 1.36
N VAL A 138 -17.56 -12.55 1.38
CA VAL A 138 -18.57 -11.74 2.06
C VAL A 138 -19.82 -11.59 1.19
N GLY A 139 -19.68 -11.45 -0.13
CA GLY A 139 -20.80 -11.34 -1.06
C GLY A 139 -21.76 -12.53 -0.97
N VAL A 140 -21.23 -13.76 -0.83
CA VAL A 140 -22.05 -14.96 -0.61
C VAL A 140 -22.86 -14.86 0.69
N SER A 141 -22.26 -14.33 1.77
CA SER A 141 -22.95 -14.18 3.06
C SER A 141 -23.98 -13.05 3.09
N THR A 142 -23.77 -12.00 2.28
CA THR A 142 -24.69 -10.85 2.16
C THR A 142 -25.73 -10.99 1.03
N GLY A 143 -25.70 -12.14 0.31
CA GLY A 143 -26.64 -12.39 -0.80
C GLY A 143 -26.41 -11.50 -2.03
N PHE A 144 -25.24 -10.87 -2.15
CA PHE A 144 -24.92 -9.94 -3.26
C PHE A 144 -25.94 -8.80 -3.44
N GLU A 145 -26.49 -8.29 -2.34
CA GLU A 145 -27.34 -7.11 -2.42
C GLU A 145 -26.58 -5.95 -3.05
N MET A 146 -27.06 -5.45 -4.20
CA MET A 146 -26.40 -4.39 -4.96
C MET A 146 -27.19 -3.09 -4.88
N GLN A 147 -26.57 -2.06 -4.30
CA GLN A 147 -27.07 -0.70 -4.30
C GLN A 147 -25.98 0.24 -4.83
N PRO A 148 -25.72 0.24 -6.16
CA PRO A 148 -24.57 0.94 -6.74
C PRO A 148 -24.69 2.47 -6.72
N MET A 149 -25.86 3.00 -6.39
CA MET A 149 -26.12 4.44 -6.34
C MET A 149 -25.30 5.08 -5.23
N THR A 150 -24.50 6.08 -5.59
CA THR A 150 -23.69 6.85 -4.63
C THR A 150 -24.40 8.18 -4.34
N SER A 151 -24.71 8.42 -3.08
CA SER A 151 -25.31 9.69 -2.62
C SER A 151 -24.32 10.85 -2.68
N MET A 152 -24.79 12.08 -2.67
CA MET A 152 -23.93 13.26 -2.59
C MET A 152 -23.08 13.27 -1.31
N ALA A 153 -23.62 12.80 -0.19
CA ALA A 153 -22.92 12.76 1.08
C ALA A 153 -21.73 11.79 1.03
N VAL A 154 -21.93 10.60 0.44
CA VAL A 154 -20.83 9.62 0.20
C VAL A 154 -19.81 10.17 -0.78
N MET A 155 -20.24 10.88 -1.85
CA MET A 155 -19.30 11.52 -2.79
C MET A 155 -18.39 12.53 -2.07
N VAL A 156 -18.96 13.39 -1.22
CA VAL A 156 -18.19 14.36 -0.44
C VAL A 156 -17.24 13.65 0.53
N ALA A 157 -17.69 12.58 1.19
CA ALA A 157 -16.83 11.77 2.07
C ALA A 157 -15.67 11.07 1.35
N CYS A 158 -15.78 10.83 0.03
CA CYS A 158 -14.69 10.28 -0.78
C CYS A 158 -13.57 11.30 -1.08
N LEU A 159 -13.86 12.61 -1.08
CA LEU A 159 -12.90 13.64 -1.48
C LEU A 159 -11.62 13.66 -0.65
N PRO A 160 -11.66 13.64 0.71
CA PRO A 160 -10.44 13.60 1.52
C PRO A 160 -9.56 12.39 1.20
N MET A 161 -10.17 11.21 1.03
CA MET A 161 -9.46 10.00 0.66
C MET A 161 -8.77 10.16 -0.70
N LEU A 162 -9.49 10.63 -1.72
CA LEU A 162 -8.95 10.82 -3.06
C LEU A 162 -7.80 11.84 -3.07
N MET A 163 -7.98 13.00 -2.45
CA MET A 163 -7.00 14.09 -2.48
C MET A 163 -5.76 13.76 -1.65
N ILE A 164 -5.94 13.42 -0.38
CA ILE A 164 -4.82 13.23 0.55
C ILE A 164 -4.02 11.98 0.15
N HIS A 165 -4.72 10.87 -0.19
CA HIS A 165 -4.06 9.63 -0.60
C HIS A 165 -3.26 9.83 -1.90
N SER A 166 -3.85 10.46 -2.92
CA SER A 166 -3.16 10.73 -4.19
C SER A 166 -1.91 11.59 -3.99
N ILE A 167 -2.00 12.63 -3.16
CA ILE A 167 -0.84 13.47 -2.81
C ILE A 167 0.23 12.64 -2.08
N ALA A 168 -0.17 11.82 -1.10
CA ALA A 168 0.75 11.00 -0.31
C ALA A 168 1.51 9.99 -1.20
N VAL A 169 0.79 9.30 -2.09
CA VAL A 169 1.38 8.33 -3.04
C VAL A 169 2.29 9.04 -4.04
N SER A 170 1.87 10.17 -4.60
CA SER A 170 2.68 10.98 -5.52
C SER A 170 3.98 11.44 -4.87
N GLN A 171 3.93 11.92 -3.64
CA GLN A 171 5.13 12.33 -2.89
C GLN A 171 6.05 11.13 -2.61
N ALA A 172 5.48 9.96 -2.25
CA ALA A 172 6.26 8.75 -2.00
C ALA A 172 7.00 8.31 -3.28
N SER A 173 6.31 8.29 -4.42
CA SER A 173 6.86 7.96 -5.74
C SER A 173 7.95 8.95 -6.15
N TYR A 174 7.72 10.24 -5.99
CA TYR A 174 8.70 11.29 -6.30
C TYR A 174 10.00 11.14 -5.48
N ARG A 175 9.88 10.84 -4.19
CA ARG A 175 11.04 10.59 -3.32
C ARG A 175 11.82 9.35 -3.78
N LEU A 176 11.14 8.30 -4.22
CA LEU A 176 11.76 7.09 -4.75
C LEU A 176 12.55 7.39 -6.04
N VAL A 177 11.94 8.09 -6.99
CA VAL A 177 12.60 8.50 -8.25
C VAL A 177 13.85 9.34 -7.97
N ARG A 178 13.76 10.31 -7.05
CA ARG A 178 14.93 11.13 -6.66
C ARG A 178 16.04 10.29 -6.04
N LYS A 179 15.69 9.29 -5.24
CA LYS A 179 16.69 8.38 -4.63
C LYS A 179 17.40 7.58 -5.71
N VAL A 180 16.65 6.99 -6.65
CA VAL A 180 17.22 6.22 -7.77
C VAL A 180 18.15 7.11 -8.63
N LYS A 181 17.71 8.32 -8.98
CA LYS A 181 18.55 9.27 -9.74
C LYS A 181 19.85 9.61 -9.01
N ARG A 182 19.81 9.79 -7.69
CA ARG A 182 21.03 10.03 -6.90
C ARG A 182 21.97 8.82 -6.92
N GLN A 183 21.43 7.63 -6.75
CA GLN A 183 22.23 6.40 -6.80
C GLN A 183 22.87 6.19 -8.16
N ASN A 184 22.13 6.42 -9.25
CA ASN A 184 22.68 6.33 -10.60
C ASN A 184 23.81 7.33 -10.83
N ARG A 185 23.65 8.60 -10.39
CA ARG A 185 24.74 9.58 -10.47
C ARG A 185 25.98 9.16 -9.70
N GLN A 186 25.81 8.61 -8.50
CA GLN A 186 26.94 8.10 -7.71
C GLN A 186 27.64 6.92 -8.41
N LEU A 187 26.87 6.03 -9.04
CA LEU A 187 27.43 4.93 -9.84
C LEU A 187 28.18 5.46 -11.08
N ASP A 188 27.64 6.47 -11.76
CA ASP A 188 28.29 7.12 -12.89
C ASP A 188 29.60 7.79 -12.46
N GLU A 189 29.60 8.50 -11.33
CA GLU A 189 30.81 9.14 -10.78
C GLU A 189 31.88 8.09 -10.41
N LEU A 190 31.48 6.95 -9.79
CA LEU A 190 32.38 5.85 -9.48
C LEU A 190 32.90 5.14 -10.75
N SER A 191 32.06 5.03 -11.79
CA SER A 191 32.45 4.42 -13.07
C SER A 191 33.36 5.33 -13.89
N ARG A 192 33.29 6.64 -13.72
CA ARG A 192 34.11 7.62 -14.43
C ARG A 192 35.57 7.65 -13.92
N ARG A 193 35.77 7.35 -12.65
CA ARG A 193 37.12 7.32 -12.04
C ARG A 193 37.67 5.87 -12.08
N ASP A 194 38.80 5.70 -12.72
CA ASP A 194 39.58 4.47 -12.60
C ASP A 194 40.07 4.33 -11.15
N THR A 195 39.67 3.24 -10.46
CA THR A 195 39.96 3.00 -9.05
C THR A 195 41.46 2.84 -8.76
N LEU A 196 42.29 2.58 -9.78
CA LEU A 196 43.72 2.36 -9.64
C LEU A 196 44.54 3.63 -9.92
N THR A 197 44.09 4.47 -10.85
CA THR A 197 44.88 5.63 -11.30
C THR A 197 44.29 6.98 -10.90
N ALA A 198 43.05 7.01 -10.36
CA ALA A 198 42.26 8.20 -10.09
C ALA A 198 42.04 9.15 -11.31
N LEU A 199 42.37 8.67 -12.51
CA LEU A 199 42.17 9.36 -13.79
C LEU A 199 40.83 8.95 -14.41
N ASP A 200 40.34 9.78 -15.35
CA ASP A 200 39.12 9.45 -16.08
C ASP A 200 39.30 8.16 -16.89
N SER A 201 38.29 7.29 -16.83
CA SER A 201 38.36 5.99 -17.50
C SER A 201 38.45 6.16 -19.03
N ARG A 202 39.20 5.27 -19.70
CA ARG A 202 39.42 5.27 -21.16
C ARG A 202 38.16 5.43 -22.02
N ARG A 203 36.99 5.02 -21.50
CA ARG A 203 35.70 5.14 -22.20
C ARG A 203 35.25 6.60 -22.38
N HIS A 204 35.67 7.51 -21.51
CA HIS A 204 35.28 8.93 -21.54
C HIS A 204 36.12 9.78 -22.50
N TRP A 205 37.25 9.24 -22.96
CA TRP A 205 38.11 9.90 -23.96
C TRP A 205 37.70 9.61 -25.40
N GLN A 206 36.66 8.77 -25.62
CA GLN A 206 36.18 8.38 -26.94
C GLN A 206 34.81 8.93 -27.32
N GLU A 207 34.16 9.69 -26.43
CA GLU A 207 32.94 10.48 -26.69
C GLU A 207 33.27 11.98 -26.86
#